data_37f3f15974b6776d4dff4f034b70891b
#
_entry.id   37f3f15974b6776d4dff4f034b70891b
#
_cell.length_a   1.000
_cell.length_b   1.000
_cell.length_c   1.000
_cell.angle_alpha   90.00
_cell.angle_beta   90.00
_cell.angle_gamma   90.00
#
_symmetry.space_group_name_H-M   'P 1'
#
loop_
_entity.id
_entity.type
_entity.pdbx_description
1 polymer ?
#
loop_
_entity_poly.entity_id
_entity_poly.type
_entity_poly.pdbx_seq_one_letter_code
_entity_poly.pdbx_strand_id
1 'polypeptide(L)'
;MGLDMYLEIRKNEYRSKYYKDKGCKMKLEYPKDITEFIPNPTDLRISRQTNYEVGYWRKANHIHNWFMQNCADKDEYGNPIDDCKPVEITVDKLEKLLDDCKKVLADHSLASSLLPTKGGFFFGSVDYDEDYFREIERTIEIIEPVLKFAKHKLEIEDYVWEVYYRASW
;
A
#
# COMPACT_ATOMS: atom_id res chain seq x y z
N MET A 1 -18.07 12.24 -6.00
CA MET A 1 -17.46 10.91 -5.78
C MET A 1 -16.50 10.61 -6.93
N GLY A 2 -15.46 9.85 -6.72
CA GLY A 2 -14.46 9.51 -7.72
C GLY A 2 -13.53 8.45 -7.16
N LEU A 3 -12.74 7.80 -8.00
CA LEU A 3 -11.70 6.87 -7.57
C LEU A 3 -10.60 7.64 -6.83
N ASP A 4 -10.54 7.51 -5.53
CA ASP A 4 -9.48 8.02 -4.66
C ASP A 4 -8.59 6.86 -4.20
N MET A 5 -7.28 6.99 -4.35
CA MET A 5 -6.31 5.92 -4.19
C MET A 5 -5.18 6.38 -3.27
N TYR A 6 -4.75 5.49 -2.37
CA TYR A 6 -3.78 5.80 -1.32
C TYR A 6 -2.71 4.72 -1.24
N LEU A 7 -1.48 5.14 -1.10
CA LEU A 7 -0.38 4.28 -0.66
C LEU A 7 -0.09 4.59 0.81
N GLU A 8 -0.08 3.55 1.63
CA GLU A 8 0.10 3.66 3.06
C GLU A 8 1.33 2.87 3.50
N ILE A 9 2.10 3.43 4.42
CA ILE A 9 3.06 2.67 5.22
C ILE A 9 2.43 2.44 6.58
N ARG A 10 2.35 1.18 7.01
CA ARG A 10 1.81 0.78 8.31
C ARG A 10 2.91 0.30 9.21
N LYS A 11 2.88 0.77 10.45
CA LYS A 11 3.76 0.30 11.51
C LYS A 11 2.95 -0.50 12.52
N ASN A 12 3.27 -1.78 12.64
CA ASN A 12 2.62 -2.69 13.56
C ASN A 12 3.52 -2.95 14.77
N GLU A 13 3.18 -2.39 15.92
CA GLU A 13 3.91 -2.57 17.17
C GLU A 13 3.09 -3.47 18.09
N TYR A 14 3.72 -4.47 18.70
CA TYR A 14 3.05 -5.32 19.67
C TYR A 14 3.99 -5.69 20.81
N ARG A 15 3.39 -5.82 22.01
CA ARG A 15 4.01 -6.41 23.19
C ARG A 15 3.25 -7.67 23.56
N SER A 16 3.95 -8.77 23.76
CA SER A 16 3.38 -10.00 24.25
C SER A 16 4.21 -10.55 25.39
N LYS A 17 3.56 -11.16 26.38
CA LYS A 17 4.20 -11.89 27.49
C LYS A 17 5.10 -13.02 27.00
N TYR A 18 4.76 -13.62 25.85
CA TYR A 18 5.47 -14.79 25.30
C TYR A 18 6.59 -14.44 24.33
N TYR A 19 6.64 -13.23 23.81
CA TYR A 19 7.66 -12.76 22.87
C TYR A 19 8.44 -11.62 23.52
N LYS A 20 9.43 -12.00 24.35
CA LYS A 20 10.39 -11.02 24.84
C LYS A 20 11.23 -10.51 23.67
N ASP A 21 11.06 -9.24 23.37
CA ASP A 21 12.03 -8.38 22.68
C ASP A 21 12.48 -8.77 21.26
N LYS A 22 11.55 -9.05 20.34
CA LYS A 22 11.88 -8.93 18.92
C LYS A 22 11.33 -7.59 18.38
N GLY A 23 12.19 -6.59 18.30
CA GLY A 23 12.00 -5.39 17.49
C GLY A 23 11.25 -4.21 18.10
N CYS A 24 10.57 -4.33 19.23
CA CYS A 24 9.85 -3.20 19.83
C CYS A 24 10.76 -2.40 20.81
N LYS A 25 11.33 -1.29 20.31
CA LYS A 25 12.12 -0.35 21.12
C LYS A 25 11.24 0.55 22.01
N MET A 26 9.93 0.52 21.89
CA MET A 26 9.00 1.32 22.67
C MET A 26 8.36 0.49 23.78
N LYS A 27 8.34 1.06 24.99
CA LYS A 27 7.49 0.55 26.08
C LYS A 27 6.03 0.79 25.68
N LEU A 28 5.35 -0.26 25.18
CA LEU A 28 3.90 -0.23 25.07
C LEU A 28 3.34 -0.43 26.48
N GLU A 29 2.74 0.60 27.01
CA GLU A 29 2.08 0.59 28.31
C GLU A 29 0.57 0.76 28.12
N TYR A 30 -0.19 0.17 29.00
CA TYR A 30 -1.63 0.40 29.00
C TYR A 30 -1.93 1.86 29.36
N PRO A 31 -2.82 2.54 28.62
CA PRO A 31 -3.33 3.84 29.00
C PRO A 31 -3.90 3.81 30.41
N LYS A 32 -3.74 4.90 31.17
CA LYS A 32 -4.27 5.00 32.55
C LYS A 32 -5.75 4.70 32.64
N ASP A 33 -6.51 5.17 31.66
CA ASP A 33 -7.95 4.97 31.58
C ASP A 33 -8.32 3.47 31.54
N ILE A 34 -7.49 2.63 30.88
CA ILE A 34 -7.71 1.17 30.87
C ILE A 34 -7.32 0.57 32.21
N THR A 35 -6.18 0.95 32.78
CA THR A 35 -5.68 0.37 34.04
C THR A 35 -6.51 0.76 35.26
N GLU A 36 -7.24 1.87 35.20
CA GLU A 36 -8.18 2.29 36.24
C GLU A 36 -9.39 1.32 36.35
N PHE A 37 -9.89 0.83 35.23
CA PHE A 37 -11.05 -0.07 35.20
C PHE A 37 -10.67 -1.55 35.13
N ILE A 38 -9.47 -1.87 34.60
CA ILE A 38 -8.95 -3.24 34.48
C ILE A 38 -7.63 -3.33 35.25
N PRO A 39 -7.67 -3.59 36.55
CA PRO A 39 -6.51 -3.40 37.44
C PRO A 39 -5.34 -4.38 37.22
N ASN A 40 -5.53 -5.49 36.50
CA ASN A 40 -4.47 -6.46 36.24
C ASN A 40 -4.53 -7.01 34.81
N PRO A 41 -4.16 -6.24 33.77
CA PRO A 41 -4.21 -6.69 32.39
C PRO A 41 -3.01 -7.60 32.01
N THR A 42 -2.51 -8.43 32.93
CA THR A 42 -1.22 -9.12 32.81
C THR A 42 -1.12 -10.15 31.70
N ASP A 43 -2.23 -10.61 31.19
CA ASP A 43 -2.28 -11.65 30.13
C ASP A 43 -2.73 -11.12 28.79
N LEU A 44 -2.97 -9.82 28.67
CA LEU A 44 -3.42 -9.19 27.42
C LEU A 44 -2.24 -8.80 26.52
N ARG A 45 -2.47 -8.90 25.23
CA ARG A 45 -1.57 -8.39 24.20
C ARG A 45 -1.87 -6.90 23.99
N ILE A 46 -0.83 -6.07 24.02
CA ILE A 46 -0.93 -4.70 23.55
C ILE A 46 -0.45 -4.67 22.11
N SER A 47 -1.26 -4.10 21.23
CA SER A 47 -0.87 -3.81 19.84
C SER A 47 -1.24 -2.38 19.49
N ARG A 48 -0.38 -1.74 18.71
CA ARG A 48 -0.65 -0.43 18.12
C ARG A 48 -0.30 -0.49 16.64
N GLN A 49 -1.22 -0.04 15.81
CA GLN A 49 -0.98 0.18 14.40
C GLN A 49 -0.99 1.70 14.14
N THR A 50 0.00 2.18 13.41
CA THR A 50 0.07 3.56 12.94
C THR A 50 0.14 3.53 11.42
N ASN A 51 -0.76 4.26 10.77
CA ASN A 51 -0.84 4.36 9.30
C ASN A 51 -0.33 5.73 8.86
N TYR A 52 0.52 5.73 7.85
CA TYR A 52 1.07 6.93 7.21
C TYR A 52 0.65 6.90 5.74
N GLU A 53 -0.19 7.84 5.31
CA GLU A 53 -0.48 8.04 3.89
C GLU A 53 0.73 8.71 3.25
N VAL A 54 1.38 8.02 2.32
CA VAL A 54 2.64 8.44 1.68
C VAL A 54 2.48 8.66 0.19
N GLY A 55 1.32 8.31 -0.39
CA GLY A 55 0.98 8.54 -1.77
C GLY A 55 -0.53 8.68 -1.95
N TYR A 56 -0.93 9.54 -2.89
CA TYR A 56 -2.32 9.76 -3.24
C TYR A 56 -2.45 9.96 -4.75
N TRP A 57 -3.41 9.26 -5.35
CA TRP A 57 -3.85 9.48 -6.73
C TRP A 57 -5.36 9.68 -6.78
N ARG A 58 -5.80 10.37 -7.79
CA ARG A 58 -7.23 10.51 -8.08
C ARG A 58 -7.51 10.15 -9.53
N LYS A 59 -8.38 9.15 -9.73
CA LYS A 59 -8.81 8.68 -11.06
C LYS A 59 -7.68 8.11 -11.94
N ALA A 60 -6.53 7.76 -11.39
CA ALA A 60 -5.46 7.06 -12.09
C ALA A 60 -5.83 5.57 -12.23
N ASN A 61 -6.85 5.29 -13.04
CA ASN A 61 -7.46 3.97 -13.16
C ASN A 61 -6.51 2.89 -13.68
N HIS A 62 -5.51 3.24 -14.49
CA HIS A 62 -4.46 2.34 -14.96
C HIS A 62 -3.55 1.89 -13.81
N ILE A 63 -3.21 2.77 -12.87
CA ILE A 63 -2.45 2.43 -11.65
C ILE A 63 -3.29 1.57 -10.72
N HIS A 64 -4.59 1.92 -10.53
CA HIS A 64 -5.52 1.09 -9.79
C HIS A 64 -5.62 -0.32 -10.38
N ASN A 65 -5.83 -0.41 -11.70
CA ASN A 65 -5.90 -1.68 -12.41
C ASN A 65 -4.62 -2.51 -12.22
N TRP A 66 -3.45 -1.86 -12.29
CA TRP A 66 -2.18 -2.51 -12.06
C TRP A 66 -2.09 -3.14 -10.64
N PHE A 67 -2.46 -2.39 -9.59
CA PHE A 67 -2.48 -2.92 -8.22
C PHE A 67 -3.45 -4.10 -8.09
N MET A 68 -4.64 -3.99 -8.66
CA MET A 68 -5.63 -5.09 -8.62
C MET A 68 -5.10 -6.34 -9.32
N GLN A 69 -4.55 -6.21 -10.50
CA GLN A 69 -4.07 -7.36 -11.28
C GLN A 69 -2.85 -8.06 -10.64
N ASN A 70 -1.96 -7.29 -10.00
CA ASN A 70 -0.68 -7.78 -9.51
C ASN A 70 -0.64 -8.07 -8.00
N CYS A 71 -1.53 -7.48 -7.20
CA CYS A 71 -1.42 -7.50 -5.75
C CYS A 71 -2.69 -7.98 -5.04
N ALA A 72 -3.89 -7.75 -5.59
CA ALA A 72 -5.14 -8.17 -4.96
C ALA A 72 -5.32 -9.70 -4.98
N ASP A 73 -6.06 -10.19 -4.00
CA ASP A 73 -6.55 -11.57 -4.01
C ASP A 73 -7.42 -11.82 -5.23
N LYS A 74 -7.52 -13.08 -5.64
CA LYS A 74 -8.30 -13.49 -6.80
C LYS A 74 -9.48 -14.37 -6.39
N ASP A 75 -10.58 -14.22 -7.11
CA ASP A 75 -11.75 -15.10 -6.99
C ASP A 75 -11.49 -16.50 -7.57
N GLU A 76 -12.46 -17.38 -7.48
CA GLU A 76 -12.41 -18.75 -8.02
C GLU A 76 -12.21 -18.83 -9.54
N TYR A 77 -12.46 -17.72 -10.25
CA TYR A 77 -12.28 -17.60 -11.70
C TYR A 77 -10.96 -16.91 -12.09
N GLY A 78 -10.15 -16.51 -11.09
CA GLY A 78 -8.87 -15.84 -11.30
C GLY A 78 -8.96 -14.32 -11.50
N ASN A 79 -10.13 -13.70 -11.31
CA ASN A 79 -10.29 -12.25 -11.38
C ASN A 79 -9.88 -11.59 -10.07
N PRO A 80 -9.25 -10.40 -10.11
CA PRO A 80 -8.90 -9.68 -8.90
C PRO A 80 -10.15 -9.24 -8.13
N ILE A 81 -10.13 -9.43 -6.81
CA ILE A 81 -11.19 -8.97 -5.91
C ILE A 81 -10.97 -7.49 -5.63
N ASP A 82 -11.87 -6.66 -6.14
CA ASP A 82 -11.82 -5.21 -6.07
C ASP A 82 -12.95 -4.71 -5.13
N ASP A 83 -12.73 -4.86 -3.82
CA ASP A 83 -13.72 -4.64 -2.76
C ASP A 83 -13.35 -3.49 -1.79
N CYS A 84 -12.51 -2.57 -2.22
CA CYS A 84 -12.01 -1.43 -1.44
C CYS A 84 -11.17 -1.82 -0.20
N LYS A 85 -10.85 -3.08 0.00
CA LYS A 85 -9.98 -3.46 1.10
C LYS A 85 -8.51 -3.12 0.81
N PRO A 86 -7.74 -2.80 1.85
CA PRO A 86 -6.31 -2.59 1.71
C PRO A 86 -5.61 -3.87 1.22
N VAL A 87 -4.72 -3.72 0.26
CA VAL A 87 -3.91 -4.80 -0.32
C VAL A 87 -2.46 -4.58 0.06
N GLU A 88 -1.81 -5.61 0.61
CA GLU A 88 -0.39 -5.56 0.96
C GLU A 88 0.49 -5.57 -0.29
N ILE A 89 1.53 -4.71 -0.30
CA ILE A 89 2.42 -4.54 -1.42
C ILE A 89 3.84 -4.92 -1.01
N THR A 90 4.38 -5.94 -1.63
CA THR A 90 5.74 -6.40 -1.40
C THR A 90 6.77 -5.56 -2.17
N VAL A 91 8.04 -5.65 -1.80
CA VAL A 91 9.13 -4.88 -2.43
C VAL A 91 9.26 -5.20 -3.92
N ASP A 92 9.15 -6.47 -4.30
CA ASP A 92 9.20 -6.90 -5.70
C ASP A 92 8.04 -6.33 -6.54
N LYS A 93 6.87 -6.13 -5.93
CA LYS A 93 5.73 -5.47 -6.59
C LYS A 93 5.97 -3.97 -6.76
N LEU A 94 6.55 -3.29 -5.77
CA LEU A 94 6.94 -1.88 -5.93
C LEU A 94 8.00 -1.72 -7.03
N GLU A 95 9.00 -2.61 -7.09
CA GLU A 95 10.02 -2.62 -8.14
C GLU A 95 9.40 -2.82 -9.52
N LYS A 96 8.49 -3.78 -9.64
CA LYS A 96 7.80 -4.06 -10.89
C LYS A 96 6.95 -2.88 -11.37
N LEU A 97 6.18 -2.24 -10.49
CA LEU A 97 5.40 -1.06 -10.85
C LEU A 97 6.29 0.07 -11.33
N LEU A 98 7.39 0.33 -10.62
CA LEU A 98 8.35 1.37 -10.99
C LEU A 98 8.98 1.10 -12.36
N ASP A 99 9.34 -0.14 -12.64
CA ASP A 99 9.90 -0.58 -13.92
C ASP A 99 8.87 -0.44 -15.06
N ASP A 100 7.63 -0.89 -14.85
CA ASP A 100 6.54 -0.77 -15.81
C ASP A 100 6.26 0.71 -16.14
N CYS A 101 6.20 1.59 -15.12
CA CYS A 101 6.05 3.03 -15.30
C CYS A 101 7.19 3.63 -16.14
N LYS A 102 8.45 3.33 -15.82
CA LYS A 102 9.62 3.83 -16.56
C LYS A 102 9.65 3.35 -18.00
N LYS A 103 9.27 2.11 -18.26
CA LYS A 103 9.17 1.55 -19.62
C LYS A 103 8.12 2.27 -20.46
N VAL A 104 6.95 2.53 -19.88
CA VAL A 104 5.86 3.24 -20.58
C VAL A 104 6.26 4.69 -20.91
N LEU A 105 6.96 5.40 -20.00
CA LEU A 105 7.46 6.75 -20.31
C LEU A 105 8.57 6.76 -21.36
N ALA A 106 9.38 5.71 -21.43
CA ALA A 106 10.42 5.57 -22.46
C ALA A 106 9.84 5.18 -23.83
N ASP A 107 8.75 4.41 -23.84
CA ASP A 107 8.05 3.98 -25.06
C ASP A 107 6.53 3.93 -24.81
N HIS A 108 5.84 4.97 -25.23
CA HIS A 108 4.38 5.13 -25.05
C HIS A 108 3.56 4.01 -25.71
N SER A 109 4.11 3.30 -26.71
CA SER A 109 3.41 2.18 -27.34
C SER A 109 3.16 0.99 -26.37
N LEU A 110 3.90 0.93 -25.27
CA LEU A 110 3.75 -0.08 -24.22
C LEU A 110 2.60 0.21 -23.24
N ALA A 111 1.98 1.38 -23.30
CA ALA A 111 0.96 1.83 -22.34
C ALA A 111 -0.19 0.82 -22.20
N SER A 112 -0.78 0.39 -23.31
CA SER A 112 -1.91 -0.54 -23.31
C SER A 112 -1.55 -1.96 -22.85
N SER A 113 -0.29 -2.34 -22.87
CA SER A 113 0.17 -3.67 -22.47
C SER A 113 0.66 -3.73 -21.02
N LEU A 114 1.35 -2.70 -20.53
CA LEU A 114 1.94 -2.69 -19.19
C LEU A 114 1.03 -2.02 -18.15
N LEU A 115 0.38 -0.93 -18.52
CA LEU A 115 -0.49 -0.12 -17.66
C LEU A 115 -1.85 0.14 -18.33
N PRO A 116 -2.63 -0.91 -18.67
CA PRO A 116 -3.90 -0.74 -19.36
C PRO A 116 -4.90 0.03 -18.49
N THR A 117 -5.62 0.96 -19.11
CA THR A 117 -6.71 1.69 -18.45
C THR A 117 -7.87 0.76 -18.12
N LYS A 118 -8.62 1.10 -17.06
CA LYS A 118 -9.81 0.37 -16.61
C LYS A 118 -11.01 1.32 -16.57
N GLY A 119 -12.03 1.03 -17.37
CA GLY A 119 -13.27 1.78 -17.35
C GLY A 119 -14.08 1.54 -16.07
N GLY A 120 -14.83 2.58 -15.64
CA GLY A 120 -15.76 2.51 -14.53
C GLY A 120 -16.41 3.87 -14.28
N PHE A 121 -17.59 3.88 -13.66
CA PHE A 121 -18.38 5.12 -13.51
C PHE A 121 -17.61 6.24 -12.77
N PHE A 122 -16.76 5.86 -11.82
CA PHE A 122 -15.97 6.79 -11.02
C PHE A 122 -14.49 6.88 -11.43
N PHE A 123 -14.05 6.13 -12.45
CA PHE A 123 -12.64 5.85 -12.71
C PHE A 123 -11.93 6.88 -13.59
N GLY A 124 -12.67 7.80 -14.23
CA GLY A 124 -12.09 8.84 -15.09
C GLY A 124 -11.97 8.41 -16.55
N SER A 125 -11.14 9.12 -17.32
CA SER A 125 -10.87 8.82 -18.73
C SER A 125 -10.15 7.49 -18.88
N VAL A 126 -10.37 6.84 -20.02
CA VAL A 126 -9.65 5.63 -20.46
C VAL A 126 -8.69 5.92 -21.61
N ASP A 127 -8.50 7.20 -21.96
CA ASP A 127 -7.62 7.63 -23.03
C ASP A 127 -6.15 7.63 -22.54
N TYR A 128 -5.23 7.35 -23.49
CA TYR A 128 -3.78 7.43 -23.24
C TYR A 128 -3.27 8.82 -23.62
N ASP A 129 -3.78 9.84 -22.93
CA ASP A 129 -3.53 11.25 -23.15
C ASP A 129 -2.38 11.80 -22.24
N GLU A 130 -2.17 13.12 -22.26
CA GLU A 130 -1.16 13.77 -21.44
C GLU A 130 -1.44 13.60 -19.92
N ASP A 131 -2.69 13.54 -19.51
CA ASP A 131 -3.07 13.34 -18.12
C ASP A 131 -2.68 11.93 -17.65
N TYR A 132 -2.89 10.91 -18.50
CA TYR A 132 -2.45 9.54 -18.24
C TYR A 132 -0.93 9.47 -18.02
N PHE A 133 -0.11 10.06 -18.90
CA PHE A 133 1.34 10.03 -18.75
C PHE A 133 1.83 10.83 -17.54
N ARG A 134 1.20 11.96 -17.24
CA ARG A 134 1.50 12.75 -16.04
C ARG A 134 1.22 11.97 -14.73
N GLU A 135 0.17 11.17 -14.67
CA GLU A 135 -0.10 10.30 -13.52
C GLU A 135 0.94 9.17 -13.40
N ILE A 136 1.54 8.71 -14.51
CA ILE A 136 2.67 7.77 -14.46
C ILE A 136 3.93 8.44 -13.89
N GLU A 137 4.26 9.66 -14.34
CA GLU A 137 5.37 10.44 -13.76
C GLU A 137 5.19 10.62 -12.25
N ARG A 138 4.01 11.06 -11.83
CA ARG A 138 3.64 11.18 -10.43
C ARG A 138 3.75 9.84 -9.67
N THR A 139 3.39 8.74 -10.30
CA THR A 139 3.51 7.41 -9.69
C THR A 139 4.98 7.07 -9.42
N ILE A 140 5.89 7.38 -10.32
CA ILE A 140 7.33 7.21 -10.10
C ILE A 140 7.80 8.02 -8.88
N GLU A 141 7.41 9.31 -8.79
CA GLU A 141 7.76 10.19 -7.67
C GLU A 141 7.27 9.65 -6.32
N ILE A 142 6.11 9.01 -6.29
CA ILE A 142 5.55 8.39 -5.07
C ILE A 142 6.26 7.08 -4.74
N ILE A 143 6.47 6.21 -5.73
CA ILE A 143 6.96 4.84 -5.50
C ILE A 143 8.47 4.81 -5.18
N GLU A 144 9.31 5.65 -5.80
CA GLU A 144 10.77 5.62 -5.58
C GLU A 144 11.18 5.78 -4.10
N PRO A 145 10.69 6.79 -3.34
CA PRO A 145 11.05 6.93 -1.92
C PRO A 145 10.46 5.81 -1.06
N VAL A 146 9.25 5.33 -1.37
CA VAL A 146 8.62 4.23 -0.63
C VAL A 146 9.39 2.92 -0.84
N LEU A 147 9.81 2.63 -2.06
CA LEU A 147 10.64 1.47 -2.38
C LEU A 147 12.00 1.53 -1.64
N LYS A 148 12.64 2.70 -1.62
CA LYS A 148 13.89 2.89 -0.87
C LYS A 148 13.70 2.63 0.62
N PHE A 149 12.62 3.14 1.21
CA PHE A 149 12.27 2.89 2.61
C PHE A 149 12.03 1.40 2.87
N ALA A 150 11.20 0.73 2.06
CA ALA A 150 10.85 -0.67 2.21
C ALA A 150 12.09 -1.58 2.10
N LYS A 151 12.99 -1.34 1.14
CA LYS A 151 14.27 -2.05 1.02
C LYS A 151 15.14 -1.88 2.27
N HIS A 152 15.29 -0.65 2.75
CA HIS A 152 16.06 -0.40 3.96
C HIS A 152 15.49 -1.15 5.17
N LYS A 153 14.16 -1.22 5.31
CA LYS A 153 13.52 -1.96 6.41
C LYS A 153 13.77 -3.46 6.33
N LEU A 154 13.78 -4.03 5.13
CA LEU A 154 14.17 -5.42 4.89
C LEU A 154 15.63 -5.68 5.24
N GLU A 155 16.55 -4.82 4.82
CA GLU A 155 17.99 -4.94 5.08
C GLU A 155 18.31 -4.97 6.57
N ILE A 156 17.59 -4.19 7.38
CA ILE A 156 17.78 -4.13 8.85
C ILE A 156 16.85 -5.10 9.61
N GLU A 157 16.16 -6.00 8.91
CA GLU A 157 15.21 -6.97 9.47
C GLU A 157 14.12 -6.35 10.38
N ASP A 158 13.66 -5.12 10.03
CA ASP A 158 12.62 -4.39 10.77
C ASP A 158 11.24 -4.68 10.16
N TYR A 159 10.72 -5.87 10.43
CA TYR A 159 9.47 -6.42 9.86
C TYR A 159 8.18 -5.85 10.49
N VAL A 160 8.26 -4.83 11.31
CA VAL A 160 7.06 -4.15 11.85
C VAL A 160 6.42 -3.20 10.85
N TRP A 161 7.09 -2.95 9.72
CA TRP A 161 6.67 -2.04 8.67
C TRP A 161 6.15 -2.80 7.46
N GLU A 162 5.00 -2.39 6.97
CA GLU A 162 4.33 -2.97 5.80
C GLU A 162 3.85 -1.85 4.89
N VAL A 163 3.75 -2.11 3.59
CA VAL A 163 3.21 -1.18 2.60
C VAL A 163 1.86 -1.70 2.13
N TYR A 164 0.86 -0.81 2.07
CA TYR A 164 -0.49 -1.14 1.63
C TYR A 164 -0.96 -0.16 0.56
N TYR A 165 -1.70 -0.69 -0.39
CA TYR A 165 -2.51 0.09 -1.31
C TYR A 165 -3.99 0.01 -0.90
N ARG A 166 -4.71 1.12 -0.99
CA ARG A 166 -6.15 1.20 -0.74
C ARG A 166 -6.82 2.13 -1.75
N ALA A 167 -8.00 1.76 -2.19
CA ALA A 167 -8.84 2.62 -3.03
C ALA A 167 -10.24 2.77 -2.44
N SER A 168 -10.95 3.83 -2.83
CA SER A 168 -12.36 4.05 -2.55
C SER A 168 -13.02 4.77 -3.72
N TRP A 169 -14.26 4.38 -4.08
CA TRP A 169 -15.05 4.98 -5.17
C TRP A 169 -16.56 4.93 -4.91
#